data_045a8e549ca4fef6977c5ef04cda8227
#
_entry.id   045a8e549ca4fef6977c5ef04cda8227
#
_cell.length_a   1.000
_cell.length_b   1.000
_cell.length_c   1.000
_cell.angle_alpha   90.00
_cell.angle_beta   90.00
_cell.angle_gamma   90.00
#
_symmetry.space_group_name_H-M   'P 1'
#
loop_
_entity.id
_entity.type
_entity.pdbx_description
1 polymer ?
#
loop_
_entity_poly.entity_id
_entity_poly.type
_entity_poly.pdbx_seq_one_letter_code
_entity_poly.pdbx_strand_id
1 'polypeptide(L)'
;MRLAEKYGIVLNAADLAAPKTLHALTGAWFAREHFGVPDNIFSAIEWHTTGRAEMAALEKIVYLADFIEPTRDFPGVQDIRTLAFADLNAAMIRALQMSMDEVKRRGASPHPRSAEALRWLQTQN
;
A
#
# COMPACT_ATOMS: atom_id res chain seq x y z
N MET A 1 5.82 14.80 -9.50
CA MET A 1 6.16 16.10 -8.87
C MET A 1 5.12 17.18 -9.19
N ARG A 2 4.79 17.37 -10.46
CA ARG A 2 3.81 18.39 -10.87
C ARG A 2 2.44 18.22 -10.21
N LEU A 3 1.91 17.00 -10.16
CA LEU A 3 0.60 16.74 -9.53
C LEU A 3 0.65 16.97 -8.02
N ALA A 4 1.76 16.61 -7.37
CA ALA A 4 1.91 16.88 -5.93
C ALA A 4 1.88 18.37 -5.64
N GLU A 5 2.57 19.17 -6.44
CA GLU A 5 2.56 20.64 -6.30
C GLU A 5 1.16 21.19 -6.54
N LYS A 6 0.47 20.73 -7.58
CA LYS A 6 -0.89 21.15 -7.93
C LYS A 6 -1.87 20.94 -6.77
N TYR A 7 -1.75 19.82 -6.06
CA TYR A 7 -2.66 19.47 -4.96
C TYR A 7 -2.18 19.90 -3.58
N GLY A 8 -1.01 20.54 -3.50
CA GLY A 8 -0.44 20.98 -2.22
C GLY A 8 -0.05 19.81 -1.31
N ILE A 9 0.34 18.69 -1.88
CA ILE A 9 0.72 17.49 -1.12
C ILE A 9 2.11 17.70 -0.52
N VAL A 10 2.22 17.50 0.80
CA VAL A 10 3.50 17.54 1.49
C VAL A 10 4.18 16.18 1.36
N LEU A 11 5.36 16.16 0.72
CA LEU A 11 6.14 14.96 0.49
C LEU A 11 7.35 14.94 1.40
N ASN A 12 7.64 13.76 1.97
CA ASN A 12 8.89 13.54 2.71
C ASN A 12 9.95 12.88 1.81
N ALA A 13 11.17 12.69 2.35
CA ALA A 13 12.26 12.09 1.58
C ALA A 13 11.93 10.67 1.12
N ALA A 14 11.20 9.90 1.92
CA ALA A 14 10.81 8.54 1.57
C ALA A 14 9.84 8.54 0.39
N ASP A 15 8.89 9.46 0.35
CA ASP A 15 7.94 9.60 -0.76
C ASP A 15 8.68 9.95 -2.06
N LEU A 16 9.63 10.87 -1.99
CA LEU A 16 10.42 11.31 -3.15
C LEU A 16 11.32 10.18 -3.68
N ALA A 17 11.81 9.32 -2.80
CA ALA A 17 12.67 8.20 -3.17
C ALA A 17 11.89 7.00 -3.73
N ALA A 18 10.56 6.99 -3.62
CA ALA A 18 9.71 5.88 -4.03
C ALA A 18 8.64 6.34 -5.05
N PRO A 19 8.93 6.28 -6.36
CA PRO A 19 7.98 6.73 -7.39
C PRO A 19 6.59 6.12 -7.30
N LYS A 20 6.48 4.85 -6.92
CA LYS A 20 5.18 4.19 -6.75
C LYS A 20 4.35 4.84 -5.64
N THR A 21 4.99 5.20 -4.54
CA THR A 21 4.32 5.91 -3.44
C THR A 21 3.84 7.28 -3.90
N LEU A 22 4.67 8.00 -4.64
CA LEU A 22 4.30 9.29 -5.19
C LEU A 22 3.09 9.18 -6.12
N HIS A 23 3.05 8.18 -6.99
CA HIS A 23 1.92 7.95 -7.88
C HIS A 23 0.64 7.61 -7.12
N ALA A 24 0.73 6.86 -6.03
CA ALA A 24 -0.43 6.56 -5.20
C ALA A 24 -1.01 7.82 -4.57
N LEU A 25 -0.17 8.68 -4.01
CA LEU A 25 -0.59 9.93 -3.40
C LEU A 25 -1.23 10.87 -4.42
N THR A 26 -0.56 11.10 -5.54
CA THR A 26 -1.10 11.98 -6.59
C THR A 26 -2.32 11.39 -7.27
N GLY A 27 -2.37 10.07 -7.43
CA GLY A 27 -3.51 9.35 -8.01
C GLY A 27 -4.78 9.50 -7.16
N ALA A 28 -4.64 9.46 -5.83
CA ALA A 28 -5.77 9.66 -4.92
C ALA A 28 -6.37 11.06 -5.09
N TRP A 29 -5.55 12.09 -5.14
CA TRP A 29 -6.00 13.46 -5.35
C TRP A 29 -6.60 13.66 -6.73
N PHE A 30 -6.00 13.05 -7.76
CA PHE A 30 -6.54 13.08 -9.12
C PHE A 30 -7.94 12.45 -9.16
N ALA A 31 -8.12 11.29 -8.51
CA ALA A 31 -9.41 10.61 -8.45
C ALA A 31 -10.48 11.47 -7.76
N ARG A 32 -10.10 12.17 -6.68
CA ARG A 32 -11.02 13.08 -5.99
C ARG A 32 -11.43 14.24 -6.87
N GLU A 33 -10.48 14.86 -7.56
CA GLU A 33 -10.74 16.02 -8.41
C GLU A 33 -11.62 15.66 -9.62
N HIS A 34 -11.32 14.56 -10.30
CA HIS A 34 -11.96 14.21 -11.56
C HIS A 34 -13.19 13.32 -11.42
N PHE A 35 -13.27 12.52 -10.36
CA PHE A 35 -14.37 11.55 -10.18
C PHE A 35 -15.14 11.76 -8.88
N GLY A 36 -14.73 12.69 -8.03
CA GLY A 36 -15.41 12.97 -6.78
C GLY A 36 -15.49 11.80 -5.82
N VAL A 37 -14.46 10.96 -5.78
CA VAL A 37 -14.46 9.76 -4.93
C VAL A 37 -14.58 10.12 -3.45
N PRO A 38 -15.34 9.31 -2.66
CA PRO A 38 -15.47 9.55 -1.22
C PRO A 38 -14.16 9.24 -0.47
N ASP A 39 -14.08 9.65 0.79
CA ASP A 39 -12.87 9.53 1.60
C ASP A 39 -12.35 8.11 1.73
N ASN A 40 -13.23 7.12 1.84
CA ASN A 40 -12.81 5.71 1.95
C ASN A 40 -12.09 5.21 0.69
N ILE A 41 -12.54 5.65 -0.47
CA ILE A 41 -11.88 5.31 -1.74
C ILE A 41 -10.59 6.09 -1.91
N PHE A 42 -10.60 7.37 -1.54
CA PHE A 42 -9.40 8.20 -1.55
C PHE A 42 -8.29 7.55 -0.71
N SER A 43 -8.60 7.16 0.52
CA SER A 43 -7.64 6.50 1.42
C SER A 43 -7.14 5.17 0.87
N ALA A 44 -8.03 4.38 0.25
CA ALA A 44 -7.65 3.11 -0.36
C ALA A 44 -6.62 3.31 -1.48
N ILE A 45 -6.79 4.33 -2.30
CA ILE A 45 -5.83 4.66 -3.36
C ILE A 45 -4.52 5.19 -2.76
N GLU A 46 -4.64 6.12 -1.81
CA GLU A 46 -3.48 6.79 -1.19
C GLU A 46 -2.49 5.81 -0.57
N TRP A 47 -2.99 4.76 0.09
CA TRP A 47 -2.17 3.84 0.87
C TRP A 47 -1.96 2.47 0.21
N HIS A 48 -2.37 2.28 -1.05
CA HIS A 48 -2.33 0.94 -1.66
C HIS A 48 -0.92 0.42 -1.97
N THR A 49 0.10 1.27 -1.95
CA THR A 49 1.49 0.84 -2.20
C THR A 49 2.29 0.64 -0.92
N THR A 50 2.01 1.39 0.13
CA THR A 50 2.78 1.34 1.38
C THR A 50 2.04 0.66 2.52
N GLY A 51 0.71 0.72 2.53
CA GLY A 51 -0.07 0.48 3.73
C GLY A 51 0.10 1.64 4.71
N ARG A 52 -0.58 1.55 5.82
CA ARG A 52 -0.45 2.47 6.96
C ARG A 52 -0.93 1.79 8.23
N ALA A 53 -0.64 2.37 9.39
CA ALA A 53 -1.25 1.93 10.63
C ALA A 53 -2.77 2.17 10.58
N GLU A 54 -3.55 1.35 11.26
CA GLU A 54 -5.00 1.47 11.37
C GLU A 54 -5.74 1.41 10.02
N MET A 55 -5.28 0.55 9.13
CA MET A 55 -5.95 0.36 7.82
C MET A 55 -7.38 -0.13 7.98
N ALA A 56 -8.29 0.53 7.27
CA ALA A 56 -9.66 0.05 7.12
C ALA A 56 -9.70 -1.21 6.23
N ALA A 57 -10.79 -1.97 6.30
CA ALA A 57 -10.93 -3.20 5.51
C ALA A 57 -10.77 -2.94 4.01
N LEU A 58 -11.37 -1.88 3.49
CA LEU A 58 -11.25 -1.52 2.08
C LEU A 58 -9.80 -1.24 1.67
N GLU A 59 -9.03 -0.55 2.53
CA GLU A 59 -7.63 -0.26 2.28
C GLU A 59 -6.80 -1.55 2.18
N LYS A 60 -7.06 -2.51 3.07
CA LYS A 60 -6.41 -3.83 3.05
C LYS A 60 -6.76 -4.60 1.77
N ILE A 61 -8.03 -4.59 1.40
CA ILE A 61 -8.52 -5.29 0.21
C ILE A 61 -7.85 -4.74 -1.05
N VAL A 62 -7.78 -3.41 -1.19
CA VAL A 62 -7.17 -2.79 -2.38
C VAL A 62 -5.66 -3.07 -2.42
N TYR A 63 -4.98 -2.98 -1.28
CA TYR A 63 -3.56 -3.32 -1.21
C TYR A 63 -3.31 -4.76 -1.67
N LEU A 64 -4.08 -5.71 -1.13
CA LEU A 64 -3.93 -7.12 -1.48
C LEU A 64 -4.36 -7.41 -2.91
N ALA A 65 -5.43 -6.82 -3.38
CA ALA A 65 -5.90 -7.03 -4.76
C ALA A 65 -4.81 -6.65 -5.78
N ASP A 66 -4.11 -5.56 -5.54
CA ASP A 66 -2.98 -5.17 -6.38
C ASP A 66 -1.81 -6.15 -6.23
N PHE A 67 -1.50 -6.55 -5.00
CA PHE A 67 -0.35 -7.41 -4.69
C PHE A 67 -0.47 -8.81 -5.28
N ILE A 68 -1.69 -9.37 -5.30
CA ILE A 68 -1.95 -10.75 -5.71
C ILE A 68 -2.78 -10.86 -7.00
N GLU A 69 -2.87 -9.78 -7.79
CA GLU A 69 -3.68 -9.81 -9.00
C GLU A 69 -3.25 -10.98 -9.91
N PRO A 70 -4.16 -11.50 -10.79
CA PRO A 70 -3.93 -12.79 -11.48
C PRO A 70 -2.65 -12.89 -12.31
N THR A 71 -2.13 -11.78 -12.84
CA THR A 71 -0.91 -11.80 -13.65
C THR A 71 0.36 -11.86 -12.81
N ARG A 72 0.26 -11.63 -11.49
CA ARG A 72 1.41 -11.71 -10.59
C ARG A 72 1.80 -13.17 -10.34
N ASP A 73 3.07 -13.46 -10.54
CA ASP A 73 3.60 -14.80 -10.33
C ASP A 73 4.97 -14.69 -9.65
N PHE A 74 4.97 -14.89 -8.33
CA PHE A 74 6.18 -14.88 -7.53
C PHE A 74 6.08 -15.97 -6.46
N PRO A 75 7.22 -16.44 -5.90
CA PRO A 75 7.18 -17.46 -4.85
C PRO A 75 6.35 -17.00 -3.65
N GLY A 76 5.36 -17.82 -3.26
CA GLY A 76 4.48 -17.52 -2.13
C GLY A 76 3.19 -16.80 -2.49
N VAL A 77 2.97 -16.40 -3.75
CA VAL A 77 1.75 -15.68 -4.14
C VAL A 77 0.49 -16.50 -3.88
N GLN A 78 0.53 -17.81 -4.10
CA GLN A 78 -0.65 -18.66 -3.88
C GLN A 78 -1.01 -18.76 -2.40
N ASP A 79 -0.02 -18.78 -1.52
CA ASP A 79 -0.26 -18.77 -0.08
C ASP A 79 -0.98 -17.50 0.35
N ILE A 80 -0.56 -16.35 -0.19
CA ILE A 80 -1.22 -15.08 0.13
C ILE A 80 -2.64 -15.04 -0.44
N ARG A 81 -2.86 -15.56 -1.64
CA ARG A 81 -4.20 -15.65 -2.23
C ARG A 81 -5.14 -16.47 -1.35
N THR A 82 -4.67 -17.59 -0.84
CA THR A 82 -5.44 -18.42 0.09
C THR A 82 -5.73 -17.67 1.38
N LEU A 83 -4.73 -17.04 1.97
CA LEU A 83 -4.88 -16.25 3.19
C LEU A 83 -5.85 -15.08 3.01
N ALA A 84 -5.83 -14.42 1.86
CA ALA A 84 -6.68 -13.25 1.61
C ALA A 84 -8.18 -13.57 1.78
N PHE A 85 -8.58 -14.80 1.47
CA PHE A 85 -9.98 -15.23 1.64
C PHE A 85 -10.27 -15.84 3.01
N ALA A 86 -9.25 -16.18 3.79
CA ALA A 86 -9.41 -16.82 5.08
C ALA A 86 -9.16 -15.87 6.26
N ASP A 87 -8.13 -15.03 6.16
CA ASP A 87 -7.72 -14.12 7.22
C ASP A 87 -7.04 -12.90 6.60
N LEU A 88 -7.79 -11.83 6.47
CA LEU A 88 -7.34 -10.60 5.81
C LEU A 88 -6.09 -10.01 6.48
N ASN A 89 -6.05 -9.99 7.81
CA ASN A 89 -4.90 -9.44 8.53
C ASN A 89 -3.66 -10.31 8.37
N ALA A 90 -3.80 -11.61 8.40
CA ALA A 90 -2.68 -12.54 8.17
C ALA A 90 -2.13 -12.37 6.75
N ALA A 91 -3.00 -12.22 5.75
CA ALA A 91 -2.59 -11.96 4.38
C ALA A 91 -1.81 -10.64 4.25
N MET A 92 -2.30 -9.59 4.92
CA MET A 92 -1.63 -8.29 4.92
C MET A 92 -0.24 -8.36 5.57
N ILE A 93 -0.12 -9.03 6.71
CA ILE A 93 1.16 -9.20 7.39
C ILE A 93 2.16 -9.89 6.46
N ARG A 94 1.74 -10.98 5.82
CA ARG A 94 2.58 -11.73 4.90
C ARG A 94 3.01 -10.90 3.70
N ALA A 95 2.06 -10.18 3.09
CA ALA A 95 2.33 -9.33 1.94
C ALA A 95 3.29 -8.20 2.27
N LEU A 96 3.10 -7.53 3.40
CA LEU A 96 4.00 -6.47 3.86
C LEU A 96 5.41 -6.99 4.12
N GLN A 97 5.54 -8.13 4.79
CA GLN A 97 6.84 -8.75 5.03
C GLN A 97 7.57 -9.04 3.73
N MET A 98 6.88 -9.65 2.77
CA MET A 98 7.47 -9.98 1.46
C MET A 98 7.87 -8.73 0.69
N SER A 99 7.01 -7.71 0.69
CA SER A 99 7.27 -6.44 0.00
C SER A 99 8.49 -5.73 0.60
N MET A 100 8.58 -5.68 1.91
CA MET A 100 9.69 -5.03 2.62
C MET A 100 11.00 -5.79 2.40
N ASP A 101 10.96 -7.12 2.41
CA ASP A 101 12.13 -7.95 2.15
C ASP A 101 12.65 -7.75 0.73
N GLU A 102 11.75 -7.66 -0.24
CA GLU A 102 12.12 -7.41 -1.63
C GLU A 102 12.80 -6.05 -1.81
N VAL A 103 12.27 -5.02 -1.16
CA VAL A 103 12.89 -3.68 -1.19
C VAL A 103 14.30 -3.72 -0.61
N LYS A 104 14.49 -4.40 0.53
CA LYS A 104 15.81 -4.58 1.14
C LYS A 104 16.76 -5.37 0.25
N ARG A 105 16.25 -6.42 -0.39
CA ARG A 105 17.04 -7.25 -1.31
C ARG A 105 17.59 -6.43 -2.49
N ARG A 106 16.85 -5.41 -2.92
CA ARG A 106 17.29 -4.49 -3.98
C ARG A 106 18.25 -3.41 -3.48
N GLY A 107 18.58 -3.41 -2.18
CA GLY A 107 19.47 -2.43 -1.58
C GLY A 107 18.82 -1.12 -1.18
N ALA A 108 17.50 -1.06 -1.20
CA ALA A 108 16.72 0.11 -0.76
C ALA A 108 16.18 -0.08 0.64
N SER A 109 15.68 1.00 1.24
CA SER A 109 15.02 0.95 2.54
C SER A 109 13.50 0.94 2.35
N PRO A 110 12.75 0.08 3.07
CA PRO A 110 11.30 0.10 3.03
C PRO A 110 10.75 1.45 3.49
N HIS A 111 9.61 1.85 2.93
CA HIS A 111 8.95 3.07 3.34
C HIS A 111 8.53 2.96 4.83
N PRO A 112 8.71 4.03 5.63
CA PRO A 112 8.35 4.00 7.06
C PRO A 112 6.90 3.60 7.33
N ARG A 113 5.98 3.99 6.46
CA ARG A 113 4.55 3.64 6.60
C ARG A 113 4.31 2.13 6.51
N SER A 114 5.10 1.42 5.69
CA SER A 114 5.00 -0.04 5.60
C SER A 114 5.39 -0.71 6.90
N ALA A 115 6.46 -0.24 7.55
CA ALA A 115 6.88 -0.74 8.85
C ALA A 115 5.84 -0.45 9.93
N GLU A 116 5.25 0.74 9.91
CA GLU A 116 4.17 1.11 10.84
C GLU A 116 2.93 0.24 10.64
N ALA A 117 2.56 -0.01 9.39
CA ALA A 117 1.45 -0.90 9.05
C ALA A 117 1.66 -2.30 9.60
N LEU A 118 2.85 -2.85 9.39
CA LEU A 118 3.19 -4.19 9.88
C LEU A 118 3.11 -4.27 11.40
N ARG A 119 3.70 -3.33 12.10
CA ARG A 119 3.66 -3.28 13.57
C ARG A 119 2.22 -3.22 14.08
N TRP A 120 1.41 -2.36 13.50
CA TRP A 120 0.01 -2.22 13.89
C TRP A 120 -0.77 -3.52 13.68
N LEU A 121 -0.63 -4.14 12.50
CA LEU A 121 -1.32 -5.40 12.19
C LEU A 121 -0.94 -6.52 13.15
N GLN A 122 0.31 -6.59 13.55
CA GLN A 122 0.80 -7.61 14.50
C GLN A 122 0.16 -7.43 15.89
N THR A 123 -0.30 -6.24 16.24
CA THR A 123 -0.97 -6.00 17.52
C THR A 123 -2.46 -6.35 17.50
N GLN A 124 -3.04 -6.61 16.32
CA GLN A 124 -4.48 -6.88 16.18
C GLN A 124 -4.87 -8.33 16.45
N ASN A 125 -3.91 -9.20 16.63
CA ASN A 125 -4.18 -10.64 16.87
C ASN A 125 -4.02 -11.02 18.31
#